data_bb226a32815b9d78467dd76f2e1f2d85
#
_entry.id   bb226a32815b9d78467dd76f2e1f2d85
#
_cell.length_a   1.000
_cell.length_b   1.000
_cell.length_c   1.000
_cell.angle_alpha   90.00
_cell.angle_beta   90.00
_cell.angle_gamma   90.00
#
_symmetry.space_group_name_H-M   'P 1'
#
loop_
_entity.id
_entity.type
_entity.pdbx_description
1 polymer ?
#
loop_
_entity_poly.entity_id
_entity_poly.type
_entity_poly.pdbx_seq_one_letter_code
_entity_poly.pdbx_strand_id
1 'polypeptide(L)'
;MNPFSNATSRPTSSRLVVSTTALKQGAMLCIVLILFSQPCWSQQGESPSRLPDQPIPLIPEDQIKPTQPLLELGPGFLGTGRLGRGFDIPTGAVWRPSLWVYGNLRSGINVIDPAGSDNRTIEWANRIDLFANLQFTGTERILLGLQPLQDQGQFTRYTFEPEDSKGWYDNTNLELTTFFFEGELTELFPGLDPAGDKKLDYGFSIGRWTVDLQDGMLVNDNVDAFGVTRFIPFPGASGMRLTMLYGWGELHRDDNKLSFGSRLFGISTETDTYARTIDADLIAVTAPNDQGGDGIYAGLGSSQRIKKWGRTFNTTIRCCVSAATEQDNDQVSDGVLLFAEASTTPSGTDDNAYGTLFLGIDDFASAGRAPAKGGPLGKAGILFAAAGLGSFKPALGNRADRSFGGALGYQWVLDGGEQNFIVEVGGRTPTEGDDPASGAIGVRFQEKLSRRVMIQCDGYTKMDEGGATNNGIRTEFLVRF
;
A
#
# COMPACT_ATOMS: atom_id res chain seq x y z
N MET A 1 -57.34 38.96 -12.07
CA MET A 1 -57.36 38.21 -13.34
C MET A 1 -56.04 37.45 -13.45
N ASN A 2 -56.15 36.18 -13.16
CA ASN A 2 -55.08 35.16 -13.40
C ASN A 2 -55.12 34.74 -14.87
N PRO A 3 -54.06 34.22 -15.48
CA PRO A 3 -53.96 32.76 -15.44
C PRO A 3 -52.56 32.19 -15.16
N PHE A 4 -52.60 31.07 -14.46
CA PHE A 4 -51.55 30.08 -14.26
C PHE A 4 -51.02 29.54 -15.60
N SER A 5 -49.70 29.40 -15.70
CA SER A 5 -49.04 28.56 -16.70
C SER A 5 -48.23 27.47 -15.93
N ASN A 6 -48.77 26.27 -15.96
CA ASN A 6 -48.09 25.04 -15.51
C ASN A 6 -46.93 24.70 -16.45
N ALA A 7 -45.74 24.81 -15.96
CA ALA A 7 -44.58 24.17 -16.59
C ALA A 7 -44.32 22.84 -15.90
N THR A 8 -44.73 21.74 -16.49
CA THR A 8 -44.35 20.38 -16.15
C THR A 8 -42.90 20.16 -16.56
N SER A 9 -42.00 20.18 -15.60
CA SER A 9 -40.63 19.72 -15.79
C SER A 9 -40.62 18.18 -15.89
N ARG A 10 -40.31 17.68 -17.06
CA ARG A 10 -39.96 16.25 -17.26
C ARG A 10 -38.63 16.00 -16.58
N PRO A 11 -38.45 14.88 -15.87
CA PRO A 11 -37.11 14.46 -15.40
C PRO A 11 -36.29 14.12 -16.65
N THR A 12 -35.21 14.85 -16.87
CA THR A 12 -34.14 14.48 -17.79
C THR A 12 -33.45 13.27 -17.22
N SER A 13 -33.63 12.12 -17.87
CA SER A 13 -32.79 10.95 -17.63
C SER A 13 -31.35 11.32 -17.99
N SER A 14 -30.51 11.55 -16.99
CA SER A 14 -29.07 11.66 -17.18
C SER A 14 -28.58 10.33 -17.75
N ARG A 15 -28.28 10.30 -19.04
CA ARG A 15 -27.53 9.19 -19.64
C ARG A 15 -26.13 9.25 -19.05
N LEU A 16 -25.71 8.15 -18.41
CA LEU A 16 -24.31 7.88 -18.09
C LEU A 16 -23.46 8.07 -19.37
N VAL A 17 -22.83 9.21 -19.50
CA VAL A 17 -21.82 9.44 -20.53
C VAL A 17 -20.48 9.12 -19.88
N VAL A 18 -20.19 7.82 -19.74
CA VAL A 18 -18.82 7.40 -19.47
C VAL A 18 -17.99 7.81 -20.67
N SER A 19 -16.95 8.60 -20.48
CA SER A 19 -15.98 8.89 -21.51
C SER A 19 -15.34 7.57 -21.96
N THR A 20 -15.90 6.98 -23.00
CA THR A 20 -15.47 5.67 -23.51
C THR A 20 -14.08 5.73 -24.14
N THR A 21 -13.49 6.92 -24.28
CA THR A 21 -12.21 7.14 -24.95
C THR A 21 -11.05 6.81 -24.03
N ALA A 22 -11.03 7.27 -22.78
CA ALA A 22 -9.97 6.97 -21.82
C ALA A 22 -9.96 5.47 -21.42
N LEU A 23 -11.15 4.90 -21.19
CA LEU A 23 -11.29 3.45 -20.90
C LEU A 23 -10.82 2.57 -22.07
N LYS A 24 -11.14 2.96 -23.33
CA LYS A 24 -10.69 2.20 -24.50
C LYS A 24 -9.21 2.33 -24.74
N GLN A 25 -8.62 3.51 -24.55
CA GLN A 25 -7.19 3.74 -24.72
C GLN A 25 -6.38 3.06 -23.61
N GLY A 26 -6.81 3.19 -22.35
CA GLY A 26 -6.17 2.52 -21.22
C GLY A 26 -6.21 1.01 -21.31
N ALA A 27 -7.37 0.42 -21.59
CA ALA A 27 -7.52 -1.03 -21.74
C ALA A 27 -6.70 -1.58 -22.92
N MET A 28 -6.64 -0.86 -24.05
CA MET A 28 -5.87 -1.26 -25.19
C MET A 28 -4.35 -1.18 -24.93
N LEU A 29 -3.89 -0.16 -24.20
CA LEU A 29 -2.48 0.00 -23.83
C LEU A 29 -2.04 -1.05 -22.80
N CYS A 30 -2.89 -1.40 -21.84
CA CYS A 30 -2.66 -2.48 -20.88
C CYS A 30 -2.53 -3.85 -21.56
N ILE A 31 -3.41 -4.16 -22.51
CA ILE A 31 -3.35 -5.42 -23.26
C ILE A 31 -2.07 -5.48 -24.10
N VAL A 32 -1.65 -4.37 -24.72
CA VAL A 32 -0.42 -4.31 -25.50
C VAL A 32 0.82 -4.51 -24.62
N LEU A 33 0.90 -3.91 -23.44
CA LEU A 33 2.02 -4.08 -22.51
C LEU A 33 2.14 -5.52 -21.98
N ILE A 34 1.02 -6.22 -21.79
CA ILE A 34 1.02 -7.61 -21.34
C ILE A 34 1.35 -8.59 -22.47
N LEU A 35 0.94 -8.27 -23.70
CA LEU A 35 1.24 -9.11 -24.89
C LEU A 35 2.72 -9.04 -25.30
N PHE A 36 3.43 -7.94 -25.00
CA PHE A 36 4.87 -7.84 -25.26
C PHE A 36 5.75 -8.51 -24.20
N SER A 37 5.19 -8.94 -23.05
CA SER A 37 5.90 -9.79 -22.12
C SER A 37 5.96 -11.24 -22.66
N GLN A 38 6.89 -11.50 -23.58
CA GLN A 38 7.13 -12.85 -24.12
C GLN A 38 7.42 -13.80 -22.96
N PRO A 39 6.76 -14.97 -22.88
CA PRO A 39 7.15 -15.99 -21.93
C PRO A 39 8.59 -16.41 -22.26
N CYS A 40 9.50 -16.13 -21.34
CA CYS A 40 10.85 -16.65 -21.43
C CYS A 40 10.75 -18.17 -21.20
N TRP A 41 10.78 -18.95 -22.26
CA TRP A 41 10.94 -20.39 -22.16
C TRP A 41 12.32 -20.63 -21.55
N SER A 42 12.37 -20.86 -20.25
CA SER A 42 13.60 -21.35 -19.64
C SER A 42 13.85 -22.75 -20.21
N GLN A 43 14.90 -22.89 -20.98
CA GLN A 43 15.48 -24.20 -21.20
C GLN A 43 15.74 -24.80 -19.81
N GLN A 44 15.10 -25.92 -19.54
CA GLN A 44 15.39 -26.78 -18.40
C GLN A 44 16.85 -27.27 -18.53
N GLY A 45 17.79 -26.45 -18.05
CA GLY A 45 19.03 -26.98 -17.57
C GLY A 45 18.71 -27.60 -16.22
N GLU A 46 18.86 -28.92 -16.10
CA GLU A 46 18.78 -29.62 -14.85
C GLU A 46 19.73 -28.98 -13.84
N SER A 47 19.20 -28.05 -13.04
CA SER A 47 19.85 -27.70 -11.78
C SER A 47 19.58 -28.87 -10.87
N PRO A 48 20.61 -29.57 -10.36
CA PRO A 48 20.40 -30.58 -9.37
C PRO A 48 19.78 -29.90 -8.15
N SER A 49 18.48 -30.07 -7.94
CA SER A 49 17.82 -29.75 -6.69
C SER A 49 18.27 -30.78 -5.65
N ARG A 50 19.53 -30.75 -5.31
CA ARG A 50 20.03 -31.54 -4.21
C ARG A 50 19.88 -30.70 -2.94
N LEU A 51 18.96 -31.11 -2.10
CA LEU A 51 19.08 -30.78 -0.67
C LEU A 51 20.49 -31.19 -0.24
N PRO A 52 21.27 -30.33 0.43
CA PRO A 52 22.59 -30.69 0.91
C PRO A 52 22.47 -31.96 1.76
N ASP A 53 23.29 -32.97 1.47
CA ASP A 53 23.35 -34.21 2.25
C ASP A 53 23.85 -33.95 3.68
N GLN A 54 24.31 -32.74 3.98
CA GLN A 54 24.68 -32.32 5.32
C GLN A 54 23.48 -31.79 6.08
N PRO A 55 23.27 -32.16 7.35
CA PRO A 55 22.25 -31.60 8.18
C PRO A 55 22.35 -30.08 8.19
N ILE A 56 21.28 -29.39 7.93
CA ILE A 56 21.23 -27.93 8.14
C ILE A 56 21.56 -27.68 9.60
N PRO A 57 22.62 -26.89 9.93
CA PRO A 57 22.93 -26.61 11.31
C PRO A 57 21.71 -25.97 11.98
N LEU A 58 21.20 -26.65 13.01
CA LEU A 58 20.14 -26.09 13.84
C LEU A 58 20.73 -24.88 14.54
N ILE A 59 20.20 -23.70 14.22
CA ILE A 59 20.53 -22.48 14.96
C ILE A 59 19.97 -22.69 16.38
N PRO A 60 20.76 -22.59 17.43
CA PRO A 60 20.28 -22.71 18.80
C PRO A 60 19.12 -21.77 19.07
N GLU A 61 18.08 -22.21 19.78
CA GLU A 61 16.87 -21.41 20.06
C GLU A 61 17.17 -20.07 20.75
N ASP A 62 18.27 -20.01 21.52
CA ASP A 62 18.76 -18.78 22.17
C ASP A 62 19.29 -17.73 21.17
N GLN A 63 19.67 -18.14 19.96
CA GLN A 63 20.12 -17.26 18.88
C GLN A 63 18.96 -16.76 18.03
N ILE A 64 17.82 -17.49 17.99
CA ILE A 64 16.60 -17.08 17.33
C ILE A 64 15.62 -16.57 18.39
N LYS A 65 15.90 -15.43 19.01
CA LYS A 65 14.91 -14.76 19.84
C LYS A 65 14.13 -13.78 18.96
N PRO A 66 12.88 -14.10 18.55
CA PRO A 66 12.02 -13.12 17.89
C PRO A 66 11.85 -11.91 18.80
N THR A 67 11.57 -10.75 18.23
CA THR A 67 11.15 -9.59 19.02
C THR A 67 9.87 -9.98 19.75
N GLN A 68 9.94 -10.06 21.08
CA GLN A 68 8.76 -10.41 21.88
C GLN A 68 7.75 -9.26 21.83
N PRO A 69 6.45 -9.55 21.73
CA PRO A 69 5.40 -8.55 21.85
C PRO A 69 5.45 -7.86 23.23
N LEU A 70 4.85 -6.69 23.34
CA LEU A 70 4.73 -5.95 24.61
C LEU A 70 3.97 -6.74 25.67
N LEU A 71 2.92 -7.45 25.25
CA LEU A 71 2.13 -8.34 26.08
C LEU A 71 1.83 -9.61 25.30
N GLU A 72 1.97 -10.74 25.96
CA GLU A 72 1.66 -12.07 25.42
C GLU A 72 0.88 -12.85 26.47
N LEU A 73 -0.35 -13.26 26.12
CA LEU A 73 -1.23 -14.06 26.97
C LEU A 73 -1.72 -15.28 26.19
N GLY A 74 -1.71 -16.45 26.81
CA GLY A 74 -2.10 -17.71 26.19
C GLY A 74 -0.88 -18.52 25.69
N PRO A 75 -1.05 -19.37 24.65
CA PRO A 75 0.06 -20.11 24.06
C PRO A 75 1.14 -19.14 23.54
N GLY A 76 2.40 -19.45 23.83
CA GLY A 76 3.52 -18.58 23.46
C GLY A 76 3.60 -18.34 21.94
N PHE A 77 3.93 -17.11 21.56
CA PHE A 77 4.19 -16.71 20.17
C PHE A 77 5.37 -17.52 19.61
N LEU A 78 5.15 -18.29 18.57
CA LEU A 78 6.10 -19.27 18.04
C LEU A 78 6.57 -20.32 19.07
N GLY A 79 5.79 -20.54 20.11
CA GLY A 79 6.07 -21.57 21.10
C GLY A 79 6.03 -22.97 20.49
N THR A 80 6.97 -23.82 20.94
CA THR A 80 6.96 -25.26 20.62
C THR A 80 6.17 -26.02 21.66
N GLY A 81 5.40 -27.02 21.25
CA GLY A 81 4.69 -27.90 22.19
C GLY A 81 3.29 -28.25 21.75
N ARG A 82 2.60 -29.03 22.59
CA ARG A 82 1.22 -29.41 22.32
C ARG A 82 0.29 -28.23 22.59
N LEU A 83 -0.57 -27.93 21.61
CA LEU A 83 -1.68 -26.98 21.79
C LEU A 83 -2.58 -27.47 22.94
N GLY A 84 -2.99 -26.57 23.83
CA GLY A 84 -3.98 -26.85 24.86
C GLY A 84 -5.30 -27.39 24.27
N ARG A 85 -6.17 -27.98 25.10
CA ARG A 85 -7.44 -28.53 24.61
C ARG A 85 -8.35 -27.47 23.98
N GLY A 86 -8.28 -26.22 24.44
CA GLY A 86 -9.22 -25.18 24.04
C GLY A 86 -10.61 -25.39 24.64
N PHE A 87 -11.60 -24.70 24.09
CA PHE A 87 -13.01 -24.86 24.44
C PHE A 87 -13.88 -24.86 23.18
N ASP A 88 -14.94 -25.64 23.23
CA ASP A 88 -15.89 -25.72 22.11
C ASP A 88 -16.83 -24.51 22.14
N ILE A 89 -17.07 -23.92 20.97
CA ILE A 89 -18.08 -22.87 20.78
C ILE A 89 -19.33 -23.48 20.14
N PRO A 90 -20.50 -22.80 20.21
CA PRO A 90 -21.77 -23.35 19.71
C PRO A 90 -21.78 -23.75 18.24
N THR A 91 -20.86 -23.25 17.44
CA THR A 91 -20.70 -23.61 16.00
C THR A 91 -20.02 -24.96 15.79
N GLY A 92 -19.42 -25.53 16.84
CA GLY A 92 -18.64 -26.76 16.80
C GLY A 92 -17.13 -26.54 16.61
N ALA A 93 -16.68 -25.30 16.44
CA ALA A 93 -15.25 -25.00 16.37
C ALA A 93 -14.61 -25.01 17.77
N VAL A 94 -13.31 -25.31 17.82
CA VAL A 94 -12.53 -25.36 19.07
C VAL A 94 -11.58 -24.17 19.13
N TRP A 95 -11.86 -23.24 20.03
CA TRP A 95 -11.05 -22.04 20.20
C TRP A 95 -9.95 -22.20 21.25
N ARG A 96 -8.77 -21.65 20.95
CA ARG A 96 -7.58 -21.60 21.82
C ARG A 96 -7.03 -20.19 21.86
N PRO A 97 -7.69 -19.26 22.57
CA PRO A 97 -7.36 -17.85 22.53
C PRO A 97 -5.91 -17.56 22.94
N SER A 98 -5.26 -16.72 22.17
CA SER A 98 -4.00 -16.07 22.52
C SER A 98 -4.09 -14.60 22.16
N LEU A 99 -3.50 -13.74 22.99
CA LEU A 99 -3.48 -12.30 22.78
C LEU A 99 -2.03 -11.82 22.70
N TRP A 100 -1.73 -11.10 21.65
CA TRP A 100 -0.45 -10.42 21.47
C TRP A 100 -0.70 -8.93 21.27
N VAL A 101 0.01 -8.11 22.06
CA VAL A 101 0.04 -6.66 21.91
C VAL A 101 1.42 -6.26 21.43
N TYR A 102 1.49 -5.61 20.29
CA TYR A 102 2.73 -5.22 19.64
C TYR A 102 2.55 -3.90 18.89
N GLY A 103 3.67 -3.31 18.49
CA GLY A 103 3.60 -2.07 17.76
C GLY A 103 4.95 -1.46 17.46
N ASN A 104 4.91 -0.20 17.06
CA ASN A 104 6.10 0.60 16.88
C ASN A 104 5.87 2.05 17.32
N LEU A 105 6.95 2.66 17.79
CA LEU A 105 7.08 4.10 18.00
C LEU A 105 8.05 4.63 16.94
N ARG A 106 7.63 5.65 16.23
CA ARG A 106 8.45 6.44 15.32
C ARG A 106 8.56 7.85 15.87
N SER A 107 9.80 8.36 16.00
CA SER A 107 10.07 9.70 16.50
C SER A 107 11.17 10.31 15.64
N GLY A 108 10.90 11.43 14.98
CA GLY A 108 11.83 11.97 14.01
C GLY A 108 11.86 13.49 13.99
N ILE A 109 13.03 14.03 13.64
CA ILE A 109 13.24 15.44 13.37
C ILE A 109 13.32 15.63 11.86
N ASN A 110 12.47 16.50 11.33
CA ASN A 110 12.40 16.90 9.93
C ASN A 110 12.92 18.33 9.79
N VAL A 111 13.78 18.55 8.82
CA VAL A 111 14.26 19.87 8.39
C VAL A 111 13.95 19.99 6.91
N ILE A 112 13.12 20.94 6.54
CA ILE A 112 12.68 21.17 5.16
C ILE A 112 12.97 22.62 4.81
N ASP A 113 13.71 22.82 3.73
CA ASP A 113 14.12 24.11 3.23
C ASP A 113 13.58 24.29 1.80
N PRO A 114 12.37 24.89 1.67
CA PRO A 114 11.74 25.07 0.36
C PRO A 114 12.39 26.23 -0.41
N ALA A 115 12.51 26.08 -1.73
CA ALA A 115 13.09 27.05 -2.62
C ALA A 115 12.40 28.43 -2.54
N GLY A 116 13.20 29.49 -2.52
CA GLY A 116 12.70 30.86 -2.64
C GLY A 116 11.82 31.35 -1.47
N SER A 117 11.84 30.68 -0.36
CA SER A 117 11.07 30.99 0.84
C SER A 117 12.00 31.04 2.04
N ASP A 118 11.86 32.08 2.85
CA ASP A 118 12.51 32.16 4.18
C ASP A 118 11.83 31.22 5.20
N ASN A 119 10.87 30.46 4.79
CA ASN A 119 10.04 29.60 5.64
C ASN A 119 10.59 28.18 5.74
N ARG A 120 11.80 28.06 6.23
CA ARG A 120 12.36 26.78 6.66
C ARG A 120 11.46 26.16 7.72
N THR A 121 11.17 24.87 7.58
CA THR A 121 10.39 24.13 8.58
C THR A 121 11.32 23.20 9.35
N ILE A 122 11.32 23.32 10.68
CA ILE A 122 11.97 22.36 11.58
C ILE A 122 10.92 21.86 12.55
N GLU A 123 10.72 20.56 12.58
CA GLU A 123 9.74 19.94 13.45
C GLU A 123 10.26 18.64 14.07
N TRP A 124 9.73 18.31 15.23
CA TRP A 124 9.86 17.01 15.87
C TRP A 124 8.49 16.32 15.86
N ALA A 125 8.34 15.29 15.05
CA ALA A 125 7.10 14.56 14.85
C ALA A 125 7.16 13.18 15.49
N ASN A 126 6.02 12.71 16.00
CA ASN A 126 5.89 11.43 16.67
C ASN A 126 4.68 10.65 16.12
N ARG A 127 4.82 9.32 16.05
CA ARG A 127 3.78 8.38 15.67
C ARG A 127 3.91 7.11 16.47
N ILE A 128 2.81 6.60 16.95
CA ILE A 128 2.69 5.26 17.55
C ILE A 128 1.68 4.47 16.75
N ASP A 129 2.07 3.26 16.36
CA ASP A 129 1.15 2.26 15.81
C ASP A 129 1.08 1.14 16.85
N LEU A 130 -0.08 0.89 17.43
CA LEU A 130 -0.31 -0.13 18.45
C LEU A 130 -1.36 -1.11 17.97
N PHE A 131 -1.06 -2.40 18.06
CA PHE A 131 -1.94 -3.48 17.65
C PHE A 131 -2.16 -4.49 18.78
N ALA A 132 -3.39 -4.98 18.87
CA ALA A 132 -3.75 -6.11 19.71
C ALA A 132 -4.37 -7.20 18.83
N ASN A 133 -3.70 -8.34 18.71
CA ASN A 133 -4.14 -9.50 17.94
C ASN A 133 -4.67 -10.57 18.90
N LEU A 134 -5.98 -10.77 18.89
CA LEU A 134 -6.65 -11.85 19.60
C LEU A 134 -6.89 -13.00 18.62
N GLN A 135 -6.03 -13.99 18.65
CA GLN A 135 -6.10 -15.18 17.83
C GLN A 135 -6.93 -16.25 18.54
N PHE A 136 -7.87 -16.89 17.84
CA PHE A 136 -8.71 -17.97 18.36
C PHE A 136 -8.28 -19.34 17.86
N THR A 137 -7.94 -19.42 16.55
CA THR A 137 -7.44 -20.62 15.86
C THR A 137 -6.34 -20.24 14.88
N GLY A 138 -6.04 -21.11 13.93
CA GLY A 138 -5.12 -20.80 12.82
C GLY A 138 -5.65 -19.74 11.84
N THR A 139 -6.96 -19.59 11.75
CA THR A 139 -7.65 -18.74 10.78
C THR A 139 -8.49 -17.63 11.42
N GLU A 140 -9.13 -17.90 12.56
CA GLU A 140 -9.98 -16.91 13.23
C GLU A 140 -9.18 -15.99 14.13
N ARG A 141 -9.32 -14.67 13.92
CA ARG A 141 -8.75 -13.64 14.79
C ARG A 141 -9.56 -12.35 14.81
N ILE A 142 -9.37 -11.58 15.85
CA ILE A 142 -9.73 -10.17 15.91
C ILE A 142 -8.43 -9.36 15.97
N LEU A 143 -8.30 -8.39 15.09
CA LEU A 143 -7.22 -7.43 15.13
C LEU A 143 -7.76 -6.04 15.48
N LEU A 144 -7.16 -5.43 16.50
CA LEU A 144 -7.39 -4.04 16.90
C LEU A 144 -6.13 -3.23 16.59
N GLY A 145 -6.27 -2.02 16.06
CA GLY A 145 -5.18 -1.10 15.79
C GLY A 145 -5.53 0.33 16.15
N LEU A 146 -4.57 1.02 16.76
CA LEU A 146 -4.66 2.42 17.18
C LEU A 146 -3.43 3.18 16.67
N GLN A 147 -3.65 4.46 16.34
CA GLN A 147 -2.58 5.42 16.02
C GLN A 147 -2.73 6.68 16.89
N PRO A 148 -2.49 6.59 18.21
CA PRO A 148 -2.91 7.62 19.17
C PRO A 148 -2.21 8.97 19.02
N LEU A 149 -1.15 9.09 18.23
CA LEU A 149 -0.44 10.36 17.97
C LEU A 149 -0.65 10.89 16.55
N GLN A 150 -1.72 10.45 15.88
CA GLN A 150 -2.04 10.88 14.53
C GLN A 150 -3.55 11.01 14.36
N ASP A 151 -3.99 12.08 13.72
CA ASP A 151 -5.36 12.30 13.29
C ASP A 151 -5.38 12.82 11.85
N GLN A 152 -6.18 12.20 10.96
CA GLN A 152 -6.36 12.57 9.54
C GLN A 152 -5.04 12.93 8.82
N GLY A 153 -3.99 12.13 9.05
CA GLY A 153 -2.67 12.35 8.47
C GLY A 153 -1.84 13.47 9.10
N GLN A 154 -2.38 14.15 10.11
CA GLN A 154 -1.63 15.09 10.93
C GLN A 154 -1.02 14.36 12.12
N PHE A 155 0.24 14.67 12.43
CA PHE A 155 0.99 14.02 13.51
C PHE A 155 1.11 14.93 14.71
N THR A 156 1.11 14.36 15.91
CA THR A 156 1.48 15.09 17.12
C THR A 156 2.95 15.47 16.99
N ARG A 157 3.22 16.79 17.02
CA ARG A 157 4.54 17.35 16.73
C ARG A 157 4.80 18.64 17.50
N TYR A 158 6.08 18.98 17.62
CA TYR A 158 6.53 20.30 18.01
C TYR A 158 7.22 20.97 16.82
N THR A 159 6.76 22.14 16.42
CA THR A 159 7.36 22.95 15.37
C THR A 159 8.30 23.98 16.01
N PHE A 160 9.57 23.97 15.60
CA PHE A 160 10.60 24.90 16.05
C PHE A 160 10.67 26.13 15.13
N GLU A 161 10.53 25.93 13.83
CA GLU A 161 10.53 26.94 12.78
C GLU A 161 9.42 26.63 11.76
N PRO A 162 8.78 27.65 11.13
CA PRO A 162 8.99 29.11 11.37
C PRO A 162 8.39 29.60 12.70
N GLU A 163 8.81 30.78 13.17
CA GLU A 163 8.46 31.30 14.50
C GLU A 163 6.95 31.55 14.67
N ASP A 164 6.25 31.92 13.61
CA ASP A 164 4.78 32.13 13.59
C ASP A 164 3.97 30.82 13.74
N SER A 165 4.58 29.68 13.47
CA SER A 165 3.99 28.34 13.63
C SER A 165 4.64 27.53 14.75
N LYS A 166 5.48 28.18 15.58
CA LYS A 166 6.20 27.51 16.64
C LYS A 166 5.29 27.08 17.78
N GLY A 167 5.38 25.81 18.15
CA GLY A 167 4.62 25.25 19.27
C GLY A 167 4.26 23.80 19.12
N TRP A 168 3.50 23.31 20.09
CA TRP A 168 2.93 21.98 20.07
C TRP A 168 1.66 21.94 19.24
N TYR A 169 1.58 20.93 18.38
CA TYR A 169 0.37 20.53 17.67
C TYR A 169 -0.02 19.15 18.19
N ASP A 170 -1.10 19.11 18.94
CA ASP A 170 -1.63 17.87 19.53
C ASP A 170 -2.69 17.28 18.60
N ASN A 171 -2.40 16.10 18.05
CA ASN A 171 -3.28 15.30 17.24
C ASN A 171 -3.52 13.93 17.90
N THR A 172 -3.60 13.94 19.24
CA THR A 172 -3.87 12.74 20.01
C THR A 172 -5.33 12.33 19.83
N ASN A 173 -5.56 11.08 19.43
CA ASN A 173 -6.87 10.49 19.36
C ASN A 173 -6.83 9.01 19.77
N LEU A 174 -7.99 8.42 19.99
CA LEU A 174 -8.15 6.99 20.32
C LEU A 174 -9.05 6.28 19.31
N GLU A 175 -9.16 6.80 18.11
CA GLU A 175 -9.93 6.17 17.05
C GLU A 175 -9.27 4.87 16.61
N LEU A 176 -10.12 3.87 16.37
CA LEU A 176 -9.68 2.59 15.84
C LEU A 176 -9.36 2.72 14.36
N THR A 177 -8.07 2.68 14.03
CA THR A 177 -7.63 2.64 12.62
C THR A 177 -7.80 1.25 12.01
N THR A 178 -7.86 0.23 12.86
CA THR A 178 -8.06 -1.17 12.47
C THR A 178 -8.93 -1.85 13.52
N PHE A 179 -10.01 -2.49 13.09
CA PHE A 179 -10.83 -3.34 13.92
C PHE A 179 -11.61 -4.31 13.05
N PHE A 180 -11.14 -5.52 12.92
CA PHE A 180 -11.85 -6.51 12.13
C PHE A 180 -11.78 -7.90 12.75
N PHE A 181 -12.74 -8.72 12.39
CA PHE A 181 -12.74 -10.17 12.58
C PHE A 181 -12.54 -10.83 11.22
N GLU A 182 -11.67 -11.81 11.16
CA GLU A 182 -11.50 -12.66 9.99
C GLU A 182 -11.48 -14.14 10.37
N GLY A 183 -11.79 -14.99 9.41
CA GLY A 183 -11.79 -16.43 9.59
C GLY A 183 -12.14 -17.18 8.31
N GLU A 184 -12.11 -18.50 8.40
CA GLU A 184 -12.61 -19.40 7.38
C GLU A 184 -13.97 -19.97 7.74
N LEU A 185 -14.89 -20.02 6.76
CA LEU A 185 -16.28 -20.43 7.00
C LEU A 185 -16.37 -21.86 7.53
N THR A 186 -15.57 -22.78 6.99
CA THR A 186 -15.57 -24.20 7.39
C THR A 186 -14.87 -24.46 8.73
N GLU A 187 -13.90 -23.64 9.08
CA GLU A 187 -13.24 -23.70 10.38
C GLU A 187 -14.16 -23.15 11.50
N LEU A 188 -14.87 -22.06 11.20
CA LEU A 188 -15.83 -21.47 12.16
C LEU A 188 -17.10 -22.33 12.30
N PHE A 189 -17.53 -23.00 11.23
CA PHE A 189 -18.71 -23.87 11.19
C PHE A 189 -18.35 -25.26 10.64
N PRO A 190 -17.66 -26.14 11.39
CA PRO A 190 -17.20 -27.44 10.90
C PRO A 190 -18.33 -28.35 10.41
N GLY A 191 -19.54 -28.13 10.91
CA GLY A 191 -20.74 -28.87 10.46
C GLY A 191 -21.17 -28.60 9.01
N LEU A 192 -20.65 -27.54 8.36
CA LEU A 192 -20.93 -27.22 6.95
C LEU A 192 -20.10 -28.06 5.99
N ASP A 193 -18.96 -28.59 6.42
CA ASP A 193 -18.09 -29.46 5.61
C ASP A 193 -17.65 -30.71 6.39
N PRO A 194 -18.59 -31.59 6.77
CA PRO A 194 -18.26 -32.78 7.56
C PRO A 194 -17.41 -33.80 6.80
N ALA A 195 -17.35 -33.72 5.47
CA ALA A 195 -16.55 -34.59 4.63
C ALA A 195 -15.13 -34.05 4.40
N GLY A 196 -14.87 -32.78 4.71
CA GLY A 196 -13.58 -32.13 4.47
C GLY A 196 -13.27 -31.96 2.96
N ASP A 197 -14.29 -31.86 2.10
CA ASP A 197 -14.11 -31.76 0.66
C ASP A 197 -13.84 -30.32 0.17
N LYS A 198 -13.76 -29.37 1.08
CA LYS A 198 -13.41 -27.97 0.85
C LYS A 198 -14.26 -27.23 -0.18
N LYS A 199 -15.49 -27.66 -0.40
CA LYS A 199 -16.41 -26.99 -1.32
C LYS A 199 -16.81 -25.59 -0.83
N LEU A 200 -16.83 -25.38 0.49
CA LEU A 200 -17.18 -24.14 1.16
C LEU A 200 -15.96 -23.46 1.79
N ASP A 201 -14.79 -23.65 1.21
CA ASP A 201 -13.53 -23.03 1.61
C ASP A 201 -13.54 -21.54 1.21
N TYR A 202 -14.19 -20.72 2.03
CA TYR A 202 -14.28 -19.29 1.89
C TYR A 202 -13.66 -18.62 3.12
N GLY A 203 -12.65 -17.83 2.88
CA GLY A 203 -12.19 -16.83 3.86
C GLY A 203 -13.11 -15.63 3.87
N PHE A 204 -13.33 -15.04 5.02
CA PHE A 204 -14.09 -13.80 5.15
C PHE A 204 -13.46 -12.87 6.17
N SER A 205 -13.74 -11.58 6.02
CA SER A 205 -13.39 -10.56 7.01
C SER A 205 -14.49 -9.51 7.09
N ILE A 206 -14.70 -8.95 8.29
CA ILE A 206 -15.67 -7.90 8.55
C ILE A 206 -15.12 -6.90 9.55
N GLY A 207 -15.23 -5.61 9.25
CA GLY A 207 -14.78 -4.51 10.10
C GLY A 207 -13.91 -3.52 9.33
N ARG A 208 -13.00 -2.83 10.03
CA ARG A 208 -12.08 -1.83 9.47
C ARG A 208 -10.68 -2.41 9.29
N TRP A 209 -10.19 -2.42 8.06
CA TRP A 209 -8.80 -2.81 7.76
C TRP A 209 -8.25 -2.03 6.56
N THR A 210 -6.94 -2.08 6.41
CA THR A 210 -6.28 -1.47 5.24
C THR A 210 -6.56 -2.29 3.98
N VAL A 211 -7.25 -1.69 3.02
CA VAL A 211 -7.37 -2.20 1.65
C VAL A 211 -6.22 -1.63 0.84
N ASP A 212 -5.41 -2.51 0.26
CA ASP A 212 -4.23 -2.16 -0.52
C ASP A 212 -4.27 -2.93 -1.85
N LEU A 213 -4.55 -2.22 -2.95
CA LEU A 213 -4.67 -2.80 -4.28
C LEU A 213 -3.73 -2.12 -5.25
N GLN A 214 -3.09 -2.90 -6.15
CA GLN A 214 -2.09 -2.45 -7.10
C GLN A 214 -0.91 -1.72 -6.42
N ASP A 215 -0.33 -2.31 -5.35
CA ASP A 215 0.68 -1.69 -4.49
C ASP A 215 0.25 -0.32 -3.93
N GLY A 216 -1.04 -0.18 -3.68
CA GLY A 216 -1.63 1.03 -3.17
C GLY A 216 -1.82 2.13 -4.22
N MET A 217 -1.61 1.88 -5.50
CA MET A 217 -1.89 2.87 -6.54
C MET A 217 -3.38 3.03 -6.78
N LEU A 218 -4.14 1.93 -6.73
CA LEU A 218 -5.59 1.95 -6.95
C LEU A 218 -6.37 2.24 -5.66
N VAL A 219 -6.03 1.55 -4.56
CA VAL A 219 -6.57 1.76 -3.21
C VAL A 219 -5.44 1.62 -2.20
N ASN A 220 -5.39 2.52 -1.21
CA ASN A 220 -4.53 2.41 -0.04
C ASN A 220 -5.17 3.15 1.14
N ASP A 221 -6.24 2.60 1.67
CA ASP A 221 -7.03 3.24 2.74
C ASP A 221 -7.50 2.23 3.78
N ASN A 222 -7.85 2.73 4.96
CA ASN A 222 -8.51 1.94 5.99
C ASN A 222 -10.02 2.06 5.80
N VAL A 223 -10.66 0.97 5.43
CA VAL A 223 -12.06 0.94 5.03
C VAL A 223 -12.85 0.03 5.95
N ASP A 224 -14.02 0.49 6.39
CA ASP A 224 -15.03 -0.37 7.01
C ASP A 224 -15.63 -1.25 5.93
N ALA A 225 -15.42 -2.56 5.99
CA ALA A 225 -15.79 -3.41 4.89
C ALA A 225 -16.19 -4.82 5.31
N PHE A 226 -16.82 -5.54 4.39
CA PHE A 226 -16.99 -6.97 4.38
C PHE A 226 -16.30 -7.54 3.14
N GLY A 227 -15.43 -8.51 3.35
CA GLY A 227 -14.69 -9.19 2.29
C GLY A 227 -14.93 -10.69 2.32
N VAL A 228 -15.02 -11.30 1.13
CA VAL A 228 -15.05 -12.75 0.96
C VAL A 228 -14.00 -13.13 -0.06
N THR A 229 -13.17 -14.10 0.31
CA THR A 229 -12.08 -14.59 -0.53
C THR A 229 -12.24 -16.09 -0.77
N ARG A 230 -11.98 -16.51 -2.00
CA ARG A 230 -11.91 -17.92 -2.35
C ARG A 230 -10.72 -18.21 -3.24
N PHE A 231 -10.07 -19.34 -2.98
CA PHE A 231 -9.07 -19.88 -3.87
C PHE A 231 -9.75 -20.76 -4.93
N ILE A 232 -9.47 -20.47 -6.20
CA ILE A 232 -10.08 -21.16 -7.35
C ILE A 232 -8.96 -21.81 -8.17
N PRO A 233 -8.99 -23.12 -8.42
CA PRO A 233 -8.10 -23.75 -9.38
C PRO A 233 -8.25 -23.11 -10.76
N PHE A 234 -7.14 -22.67 -11.36
CA PHE A 234 -7.15 -22.02 -12.67
C PHE A 234 -6.24 -22.78 -13.65
N PRO A 235 -6.72 -23.16 -14.84
CA PRO A 235 -5.92 -23.90 -15.80
C PRO A 235 -4.65 -23.13 -16.21
N GLY A 236 -3.48 -23.78 -16.09
CA GLY A 236 -2.19 -23.17 -16.42
C GLY A 236 -1.60 -22.26 -15.34
N ALA A 237 -2.24 -22.20 -14.18
CA ALA A 237 -1.74 -21.49 -13.00
C ALA A 237 -1.69 -22.44 -11.80
N SER A 238 -0.94 -22.06 -10.75
CA SER A 238 -0.97 -22.75 -9.47
C SER A 238 -2.30 -22.52 -8.74
N GLY A 239 -2.96 -21.38 -9.00
CA GLY A 239 -4.27 -21.03 -8.51
C GLY A 239 -4.60 -19.57 -8.75
N MET A 240 -5.85 -19.23 -8.50
CA MET A 240 -6.37 -17.87 -8.55
C MET A 240 -7.10 -17.56 -7.23
N ARG A 241 -6.71 -16.51 -6.55
CA ARG A 241 -7.43 -15.97 -5.42
C ARG A 241 -8.43 -14.93 -5.93
N LEU A 242 -9.71 -15.14 -5.68
CA LEU A 242 -10.78 -14.19 -5.98
C LEU A 242 -11.28 -13.59 -4.68
N THR A 243 -11.26 -12.27 -4.58
CA THR A 243 -11.79 -11.53 -3.44
C THR A 243 -12.90 -10.60 -3.91
N MET A 244 -14.03 -10.63 -3.22
CA MET A 244 -15.12 -9.66 -3.35
C MET A 244 -15.15 -8.79 -2.11
N LEU A 245 -15.29 -7.50 -2.29
CA LEU A 245 -15.22 -6.50 -1.23
C LEU A 245 -16.42 -5.55 -1.30
N TYR A 246 -17.04 -5.29 -0.18
CA TYR A 246 -18.02 -4.22 0.00
C TYR A 246 -17.59 -3.35 1.18
N GLY A 247 -17.28 -2.08 0.91
CA GLY A 247 -16.93 -1.07 1.89
C GLY A 247 -18.04 -0.06 2.10
N TRP A 248 -18.15 0.46 3.31
CA TRP A 248 -19.14 1.47 3.69
C TRP A 248 -18.55 2.48 4.67
N GLY A 249 -19.21 3.64 4.78
CA GLY A 249 -18.88 4.62 5.81
C GLY A 249 -17.83 5.62 5.36
N GLU A 250 -16.69 5.56 5.96
CA GLU A 250 -15.59 6.50 5.79
C GLU A 250 -14.62 5.99 4.75
N LEU A 251 -14.42 6.78 3.68
CA LEU A 251 -13.44 6.53 2.64
C LEU A 251 -12.69 7.83 2.35
N HIS A 252 -11.36 7.83 2.46
CA HIS A 252 -10.58 8.97 2.00
C HIS A 252 -10.49 8.92 0.48
N ARG A 253 -10.86 10.04 -0.15
CA ARG A 253 -10.82 10.14 -1.61
C ARG A 253 -9.42 10.54 -2.09
N ASP A 254 -9.25 10.73 -3.39
CA ASP A 254 -7.93 11.02 -3.97
C ASP A 254 -7.35 12.37 -3.51
N ASP A 255 -8.20 13.34 -3.12
CA ASP A 255 -7.80 14.59 -2.47
C ASP A 255 -7.34 14.41 -1.01
N ASN A 256 -7.27 13.16 -0.51
CA ASN A 256 -6.97 12.77 0.87
C ASN A 256 -7.97 13.30 1.91
N LYS A 257 -9.18 13.72 1.49
CA LYS A 257 -10.25 14.10 2.40
C LYS A 257 -11.22 12.95 2.61
N LEU A 258 -11.78 12.93 3.81
CA LEU A 258 -12.75 11.92 4.21
C LEU A 258 -14.11 12.20 3.56
N SER A 259 -14.65 11.18 2.88
CA SER A 259 -16.02 11.20 2.36
C SER A 259 -16.87 10.29 3.21
N PHE A 260 -17.79 10.89 3.96
CA PHE A 260 -18.74 10.17 4.81
C PHE A 260 -19.89 9.59 3.98
N GLY A 261 -20.22 8.33 4.24
CA GLY A 261 -21.33 7.65 3.55
C GLY A 261 -20.99 7.13 2.16
N SER A 262 -19.76 7.26 1.71
CA SER A 262 -19.28 6.60 0.49
C SER A 262 -19.39 5.08 0.61
N ARG A 263 -19.60 4.42 -0.52
CA ARG A 263 -19.64 2.96 -0.64
C ARG A 263 -18.66 2.51 -1.70
N LEU A 264 -17.93 1.45 -1.39
CA LEU A 264 -16.94 0.85 -2.28
C LEU A 264 -17.36 -0.59 -2.59
N PHE A 265 -17.43 -0.94 -3.87
CA PHE A 265 -17.62 -2.30 -4.34
C PHE A 265 -16.36 -2.72 -5.09
N GLY A 266 -15.80 -3.86 -4.74
CA GLY A 266 -14.56 -4.33 -5.35
C GLY A 266 -14.60 -5.80 -5.71
N ILE A 267 -13.94 -6.12 -6.81
CA ILE A 267 -13.56 -7.48 -7.21
C ILE A 267 -12.07 -7.44 -7.51
N SER A 268 -11.32 -8.29 -6.82
CA SER A 268 -9.88 -8.45 -6.99
C SER A 268 -9.54 -9.90 -7.29
N THR A 269 -8.64 -10.11 -8.22
CA THR A 269 -8.08 -11.43 -8.53
C THR A 269 -6.57 -11.37 -8.50
N GLU A 270 -5.96 -12.38 -7.88
CA GLU A 270 -4.52 -12.61 -7.92
C GLU A 270 -4.27 -14.02 -8.44
N THR A 271 -3.57 -14.11 -9.55
CA THR A 271 -3.33 -15.37 -10.26
C THR A 271 -1.86 -15.69 -10.32
N ASP A 272 -1.44 -16.75 -9.65
CA ASP A 272 -0.07 -17.22 -9.64
C ASP A 272 0.15 -18.23 -10.77
N THR A 273 0.99 -17.85 -11.70
CA THR A 273 1.49 -18.76 -12.74
C THR A 273 2.93 -19.16 -12.43
N TYR A 274 3.47 -20.12 -13.17
CA TYR A 274 4.87 -20.57 -12.99
C TYR A 274 5.91 -19.44 -13.08
N ALA A 275 5.65 -18.41 -13.87
CA ALA A 275 6.63 -17.36 -14.18
C ALA A 275 6.25 -15.98 -13.61
N ARG A 276 5.01 -15.76 -13.23
CA ARG A 276 4.50 -14.45 -12.83
C ARG A 276 3.24 -14.54 -11.97
N THR A 277 3.02 -13.51 -11.17
CA THR A 277 1.74 -13.21 -10.54
C THR A 277 1.04 -12.12 -11.36
N ILE A 278 -0.23 -12.30 -11.63
CA ILE A 278 -1.09 -11.34 -12.34
C ILE A 278 -2.19 -10.90 -11.39
N ASP A 279 -2.29 -9.60 -11.17
CA ASP A 279 -3.31 -8.96 -10.36
C ASP A 279 -4.30 -8.22 -11.27
N ALA A 280 -5.61 -8.42 -11.06
CA ALA A 280 -6.63 -7.64 -11.77
C ALA A 280 -7.73 -7.23 -10.79
N ASP A 281 -8.01 -5.92 -10.77
CA ASP A 281 -8.93 -5.29 -9.85
C ASP A 281 -9.95 -4.44 -10.59
N LEU A 282 -11.18 -4.46 -10.10
CA LEU A 282 -12.26 -3.59 -10.54
C LEU A 282 -12.97 -3.04 -9.31
N ILE A 283 -13.01 -1.72 -9.19
CA ILE A 283 -13.59 -1.00 -8.06
C ILE A 283 -14.63 -0.02 -8.58
N ALA A 284 -15.76 0.06 -7.90
CA ALA A 284 -16.72 1.13 -8.06
C ALA A 284 -16.91 1.85 -6.72
N VAL A 285 -16.88 3.16 -6.74
CA VAL A 285 -17.15 3.99 -5.57
C VAL A 285 -18.36 4.85 -5.88
N THR A 286 -19.31 4.89 -4.93
CA THR A 286 -20.44 5.81 -4.96
C THR A 286 -20.38 6.70 -3.72
N ALA A 287 -20.59 7.99 -3.89
CA ALA A 287 -20.63 8.98 -2.83
C ALA A 287 -22.05 9.53 -2.64
N PRO A 288 -22.38 10.15 -1.49
CA PRO A 288 -23.63 10.88 -1.32
C PRO A 288 -23.77 11.99 -2.36
N ASN A 289 -24.99 12.22 -2.86
CA ASN A 289 -25.28 13.18 -3.92
C ASN A 289 -24.81 14.63 -3.66
N ASP A 290 -24.60 14.99 -2.40
CA ASP A 290 -24.12 16.31 -1.97
C ASP A 290 -22.59 16.42 -1.94
N GLN A 291 -21.88 15.30 -2.08
CA GLN A 291 -20.42 15.25 -2.04
C GLN A 291 -19.79 15.03 -3.43
N GLY A 292 -20.54 14.41 -4.36
CA GLY A 292 -20.03 14.04 -5.68
C GLY A 292 -18.94 12.97 -5.62
N GLY A 293 -18.31 12.69 -6.75
CA GLY A 293 -17.16 11.82 -6.81
C GLY A 293 -17.46 10.34 -7.02
N ASP A 294 -18.54 9.99 -7.70
CA ASP A 294 -18.80 8.64 -8.18
C ASP A 294 -17.80 8.26 -9.27
N GLY A 295 -17.22 7.06 -9.17
CA GLY A 295 -16.22 6.62 -10.14
C GLY A 295 -16.03 5.11 -10.23
N ILE A 296 -15.47 4.70 -11.35
CA ILE A 296 -15.06 3.32 -11.63
C ILE A 296 -13.55 3.30 -11.82
N TYR A 297 -12.91 2.34 -11.19
CA TYR A 297 -11.47 2.19 -11.18
C TYR A 297 -11.09 0.77 -11.59
N ALA A 298 -10.07 0.64 -12.42
CA ALA A 298 -9.55 -0.67 -12.81
C ALA A 298 -8.04 -0.71 -12.69
N GLY A 299 -7.52 -1.84 -12.25
CA GLY A 299 -6.09 -2.11 -12.13
C GLY A 299 -5.71 -3.43 -12.76
N LEU A 300 -4.57 -3.45 -13.44
CA LEU A 300 -3.96 -4.65 -13.97
C LEU A 300 -2.46 -4.63 -13.71
N GLY A 301 -2.00 -5.60 -12.94
CA GLY A 301 -0.61 -5.75 -12.52
C GLY A 301 0.00 -7.06 -13.01
N SER A 302 1.32 -7.06 -13.20
CA SER A 302 2.09 -8.27 -13.42
C SER A 302 3.44 -8.15 -12.74
N SER A 303 3.71 -9.05 -11.80
CA SER A 303 5.00 -9.19 -11.13
C SER A 303 5.66 -10.47 -11.60
N GLN A 304 6.90 -10.39 -12.09
CA GLN A 304 7.58 -11.53 -12.67
C GLN A 304 9.09 -11.50 -12.41
N ARG A 305 9.68 -12.67 -12.50
CA ARG A 305 11.13 -12.85 -12.40
C ARG A 305 11.70 -13.24 -13.76
N ILE A 306 12.53 -12.37 -14.32
CA ILE A 306 13.12 -12.53 -15.65
C ILE A 306 14.60 -12.85 -15.51
N LYS A 307 15.07 -13.95 -16.12
CA LYS A 307 16.50 -14.25 -16.23
C LYS A 307 17.03 -13.75 -17.57
N LYS A 308 17.95 -12.79 -17.54
CA LYS A 308 18.56 -12.24 -18.75
C LYS A 308 20.03 -11.84 -18.46
N TRP A 309 20.93 -12.05 -19.42
CA TRP A 309 22.36 -11.74 -19.31
C TRP A 309 23.04 -12.34 -18.06
N GLY A 310 22.63 -13.56 -17.67
CA GLY A 310 23.17 -14.25 -16.49
C GLY A 310 22.71 -13.67 -15.14
N ARG A 311 21.76 -12.72 -15.16
CA ARG A 311 21.17 -12.10 -13.94
C ARG A 311 19.68 -12.36 -13.85
N THR A 312 19.16 -12.28 -12.65
CA THR A 312 17.74 -12.33 -12.35
C THR A 312 17.24 -10.91 -12.08
N PHE A 313 16.23 -10.50 -12.83
CA PHE A 313 15.50 -9.23 -12.62
C PHE A 313 14.13 -9.54 -12.05
N ASN A 314 13.78 -8.91 -10.94
CA ASN A 314 12.41 -8.84 -10.48
C ASN A 314 11.78 -7.62 -11.15
N THR A 315 10.66 -7.81 -11.82
CA THR A 315 10.00 -6.73 -12.56
C THR A 315 8.53 -6.68 -12.21
N THR A 316 8.00 -5.48 -12.05
CA THR A 316 6.58 -5.22 -11.83
C THR A 316 6.12 -4.19 -12.86
N ILE A 317 4.99 -4.45 -13.50
CA ILE A 317 4.33 -3.52 -14.41
C ILE A 317 2.88 -3.40 -13.95
N ARG A 318 2.38 -2.18 -13.85
CA ARG A 318 1.01 -1.89 -13.45
C ARG A 318 0.38 -0.87 -14.38
N CYS A 319 -0.90 -1.04 -14.61
CA CYS A 319 -1.75 -0.09 -15.30
C CYS A 319 -3.01 0.13 -14.45
N CYS A 320 -3.21 1.34 -14.01
CA CYS A 320 -4.39 1.74 -13.25
C CYS A 320 -5.16 2.78 -14.05
N VAL A 321 -6.47 2.68 -14.03
CA VAL A 321 -7.39 3.57 -14.75
C VAL A 321 -8.43 4.07 -13.78
N SER A 322 -8.73 5.34 -13.81
CA SER A 322 -9.87 5.97 -13.16
C SER A 322 -10.82 6.57 -14.18
N ALA A 323 -12.12 6.48 -13.91
CA ALA A 323 -13.17 7.06 -14.73
C ALA A 323 -14.25 7.64 -13.82
N ALA A 324 -14.45 8.95 -13.89
CA ALA A 324 -15.56 9.64 -13.24
C ALA A 324 -16.86 9.23 -13.90
N THR A 325 -17.88 8.87 -13.12
CA THR A 325 -19.21 8.58 -13.65
C THR A 325 -20.15 9.78 -13.51
N GLU A 326 -19.71 10.78 -12.76
CA GLU A 326 -20.28 12.12 -12.68
C GLU A 326 -19.31 13.16 -13.27
N GLN A 327 -19.52 14.43 -12.99
CA GLN A 327 -18.58 15.47 -13.39
C GLN A 327 -17.26 15.32 -12.62
N ASP A 328 -16.14 15.44 -13.32
CA ASP A 328 -14.80 15.42 -12.74
C ASP A 328 -14.67 16.48 -11.62
N ASN A 329 -14.01 16.09 -10.54
CA ASN A 329 -13.72 16.95 -9.40
C ASN A 329 -12.42 16.47 -8.70
N ASP A 330 -12.02 17.15 -7.61
CA ASP A 330 -10.79 16.80 -6.85
C ASP A 330 -10.82 15.39 -6.22
N GLN A 331 -11.97 14.74 -6.14
CA GLN A 331 -12.15 13.41 -5.55
C GLN A 331 -12.07 12.29 -6.57
N VAL A 332 -12.46 12.55 -7.80
CA VAL A 332 -12.41 11.59 -8.90
C VAL A 332 -12.24 12.32 -10.22
N SER A 333 -11.40 11.80 -11.08
CA SER A 333 -11.15 12.29 -12.44
C SER A 333 -10.85 11.14 -13.38
N ASP A 334 -10.97 11.41 -14.69
CA ASP A 334 -10.55 10.49 -15.71
C ASP A 334 -9.02 10.49 -15.83
N GLY A 335 -8.42 9.31 -15.84
CA GLY A 335 -6.98 9.23 -16.03
C GLY A 335 -6.43 7.82 -16.05
N VAL A 336 -5.16 7.72 -16.44
CA VAL A 336 -4.42 6.46 -16.52
C VAL A 336 -3.05 6.63 -15.89
N LEU A 337 -2.68 5.71 -15.00
CA LEU A 337 -1.33 5.56 -14.47
C LEU A 337 -0.70 4.29 -14.99
N LEU A 338 0.42 4.43 -15.69
CA LEU A 338 1.32 3.34 -16.04
C LEU A 338 2.52 3.40 -15.11
N PHE A 339 2.87 2.26 -14.53
CA PHE A 339 4.02 2.13 -13.63
C PHE A 339 4.84 0.90 -14.00
N ALA A 340 6.16 1.03 -13.96
CA ALA A 340 7.08 -0.08 -14.14
C ALA A 340 8.22 0.04 -13.14
N GLU A 341 8.58 -1.09 -12.56
CA GLU A 341 9.72 -1.24 -11.66
C GLU A 341 10.54 -2.45 -12.05
N ALA A 342 11.85 -2.34 -11.91
CA ALA A 342 12.76 -3.46 -12.08
C ALA A 342 13.87 -3.39 -11.02
N SER A 343 14.24 -4.55 -10.45
CA SER A 343 15.35 -4.66 -9.52
C SER A 343 16.20 -5.90 -9.78
N THR A 344 17.47 -5.83 -9.40
CA THR A 344 18.40 -6.96 -9.52
C THR A 344 19.48 -6.89 -8.45
N THR A 345 19.88 -8.05 -7.96
CA THR A 345 21.06 -8.19 -7.09
C THR A 345 22.28 -8.39 -7.95
N PRO A 346 23.30 -7.50 -7.89
CA PRO A 346 24.57 -7.70 -8.61
C PRO A 346 25.28 -8.95 -8.13
N SER A 347 25.99 -9.62 -9.04
CA SER A 347 26.66 -10.90 -8.73
C SER A 347 27.76 -10.72 -7.68
N GLY A 348 27.73 -11.56 -6.64
CA GLY A 348 28.71 -11.56 -5.55
C GLY A 348 28.48 -10.52 -4.47
N THR A 349 27.30 -9.90 -4.45
CA THR A 349 26.87 -8.96 -3.41
C THR A 349 25.48 -9.33 -2.91
N ASP A 350 25.07 -8.74 -1.79
CA ASP A 350 23.69 -8.73 -1.31
C ASP A 350 22.99 -7.42 -1.66
N ASP A 351 23.63 -6.56 -2.43
CA ASP A 351 23.14 -5.24 -2.82
C ASP A 351 21.93 -5.34 -3.76
N ASN A 352 21.20 -4.24 -3.89
CA ASN A 352 20.08 -4.13 -4.80
C ASN A 352 20.21 -2.90 -5.72
N ALA A 353 20.21 -3.12 -7.02
CA ALA A 353 20.09 -2.06 -8.02
C ALA A 353 18.65 -2.06 -8.54
N TYR A 354 17.99 -0.91 -8.56
CA TYR A 354 16.60 -0.81 -8.98
C TYR A 354 16.33 0.44 -9.82
N GLY A 355 15.22 0.40 -10.54
CA GLY A 355 14.73 1.56 -11.27
C GLY A 355 13.21 1.53 -11.33
N THR A 356 12.62 2.72 -11.29
CA THR A 356 11.18 2.95 -11.40
C THR A 356 10.88 3.92 -12.52
N LEU A 357 9.78 3.70 -13.23
CA LEU A 357 9.26 4.59 -14.27
C LEU A 357 7.75 4.71 -14.10
N PHE A 358 7.21 5.89 -14.35
CA PHE A 358 5.78 6.10 -14.40
C PHE A 358 5.38 7.07 -15.50
N LEU A 359 4.14 6.93 -15.97
CA LEU A 359 3.48 7.85 -16.88
C LEU A 359 2.03 8.03 -16.42
N GLY A 360 1.68 9.25 -16.04
CA GLY A 360 0.32 9.69 -15.78
C GLY A 360 -0.24 10.38 -17.02
N ILE A 361 -1.36 9.89 -17.51
CA ILE A 361 -2.14 10.46 -18.61
C ILE A 361 -3.42 11.00 -17.98
N ASP A 362 -3.74 12.25 -18.25
CA ASP A 362 -4.80 12.99 -17.58
C ASP A 362 -4.62 12.98 -16.05
N ASP A 363 -5.68 13.13 -15.28
CA ASP A 363 -5.63 13.27 -13.83
C ASP A 363 -6.04 11.95 -13.15
N PHE A 364 -5.17 10.94 -13.18
CA PHE A 364 -5.45 9.66 -12.53
C PHE A 364 -5.76 9.84 -11.04
N ALA A 365 -6.92 9.36 -10.63
CA ALA A 365 -7.38 9.38 -9.24
C ALA A 365 -7.43 7.96 -8.65
N SER A 366 -6.96 7.79 -7.41
CA SER A 366 -7.12 6.55 -6.65
C SER A 366 -8.56 6.43 -6.12
N ALA A 367 -9.10 5.23 -6.01
CA ALA A 367 -10.44 5.00 -5.48
C ALA A 367 -10.54 5.35 -3.98
N GLY A 368 -9.48 5.10 -3.22
CA GLY A 368 -9.39 5.46 -1.80
C GLY A 368 -7.94 5.55 -1.34
N ARG A 369 -7.63 6.57 -0.49
CA ARG A 369 -6.26 6.84 -0.08
C ARG A 369 -6.16 7.61 1.23
N ALA A 370 -5.67 6.94 2.27
CA ALA A 370 -5.45 7.58 3.57
C ALA A 370 -4.39 8.71 3.48
N PRO A 371 -4.59 9.83 4.17
CA PRO A 371 -3.73 11.01 4.06
C PRO A 371 -2.24 10.75 4.31
N ALA A 372 -1.91 9.91 5.28
CA ALA A 372 -0.51 9.57 5.60
C ALA A 372 0.18 8.68 4.55
N LYS A 373 -0.56 8.14 3.57
CA LYS A 373 -0.02 7.29 2.52
C LYS A 373 0.45 8.08 1.28
N GLY A 374 0.13 9.36 1.22
CA GLY A 374 0.47 10.23 0.11
C GLY A 374 -0.28 9.92 -1.19
N GLY A 375 0.31 10.18 -2.36
CA GLY A 375 -0.25 9.90 -3.67
C GLY A 375 -0.02 8.46 -4.16
N PRO A 376 -0.44 8.10 -5.40
CA PRO A 376 -0.34 6.76 -5.96
C PRO A 376 1.09 6.23 -6.08
N LEU A 377 2.10 7.11 -6.17
CA LEU A 377 3.51 6.74 -6.17
C LEU A 377 4.14 6.68 -4.77
N GLY A 378 3.32 6.76 -3.70
CA GLY A 378 3.79 6.87 -2.31
C GLY A 378 4.61 5.70 -1.77
N LYS A 379 4.73 4.60 -2.51
CA LYS A 379 5.57 3.45 -2.19
C LYS A 379 6.78 3.30 -3.14
N ALA A 380 6.91 4.15 -4.16
CA ALA A 380 7.95 4.02 -5.19
C ALA A 380 9.28 4.66 -4.74
N GLY A 381 10.35 3.87 -4.66
CA GLY A 381 11.70 4.31 -4.32
C GLY A 381 11.80 5.12 -3.02
N ILE A 382 12.68 6.12 -2.98
CA ILE A 382 12.80 7.07 -1.86
C ILE A 382 12.46 8.52 -2.25
N LEU A 383 12.57 8.87 -3.54
CA LEU A 383 12.28 10.22 -4.04
C LEU A 383 10.78 10.48 -4.22
N PHE A 384 9.98 9.43 -4.42
CA PHE A 384 8.52 9.48 -4.56
C PHE A 384 7.79 9.00 -3.29
N ALA A 385 8.47 8.23 -2.44
CA ALA A 385 7.83 7.58 -1.29
C ALA A 385 7.35 8.56 -0.23
N ALA A 386 6.15 8.30 0.31
CA ALA A 386 5.63 9.02 1.46
C ALA A 386 6.40 8.64 2.73
N ALA A 387 6.88 9.62 3.48
CA ALA A 387 7.58 9.39 4.74
C ALA A 387 6.67 8.82 5.84
N GLY A 388 5.38 9.21 5.84
CA GLY A 388 4.39 8.78 6.83
C GLY A 388 4.73 9.21 8.27
N LEU A 389 5.47 10.32 8.42
CA LEU A 389 5.80 10.95 9.69
C LEU A 389 6.09 12.44 9.49
N GLY A 390 5.28 13.28 10.13
CA GLY A 390 5.43 14.75 10.06
C GLY A 390 5.14 15.30 8.67
N SER A 391 5.70 16.47 8.39
CA SER A 391 5.53 17.22 7.14
C SER A 391 6.57 16.89 6.07
N PHE A 392 7.46 15.91 6.29
CA PHE A 392 8.49 15.52 5.33
C PHE A 392 7.87 14.93 4.06
N LYS A 393 7.95 15.71 2.97
CA LYS A 393 7.36 15.33 1.67
C LYS A 393 8.40 14.62 0.78
N PRO A 394 7.95 13.75 -0.12
CA PRO A 394 8.83 13.18 -1.13
C PRO A 394 9.39 14.27 -2.06
N ALA A 395 10.67 14.17 -2.42
CA ALA A 395 11.37 15.18 -3.21
C ALA A 395 10.69 15.49 -4.55
N LEU A 396 10.26 14.45 -5.27
CA LEU A 396 9.64 14.56 -6.59
C LEU A 396 8.10 14.52 -6.54
N GLY A 397 7.49 14.53 -5.33
CA GLY A 397 6.06 14.35 -5.16
C GLY A 397 5.63 12.90 -5.44
N ASN A 398 4.40 12.56 -5.14
CA ASN A 398 3.89 11.19 -5.28
C ASN A 398 2.53 11.08 -5.99
N ARG A 399 2.03 12.16 -6.56
CA ARG A 399 0.91 12.15 -7.51
C ARG A 399 1.45 11.88 -8.92
N ALA A 400 0.60 11.39 -9.81
CA ALA A 400 1.00 11.01 -11.16
C ALA A 400 0.23 11.78 -12.25
N ASP A 401 -0.41 12.88 -11.87
CA ASP A 401 -1.28 13.65 -12.75
C ASP A 401 -0.44 14.29 -13.86
N ARG A 402 -0.85 14.10 -15.13
CA ARG A 402 -0.27 14.72 -16.34
C ARG A 402 1.25 14.82 -16.32
N SER A 403 1.92 13.74 -15.93
CA SER A 403 3.37 13.76 -15.77
C SER A 403 4.00 12.41 -16.05
N PHE A 404 5.25 12.44 -16.47
CA PHE A 404 6.08 11.24 -16.48
C PHE A 404 7.35 11.45 -15.67
N GLY A 405 7.91 10.36 -15.19
CA GLY A 405 9.12 10.41 -14.41
C GLY A 405 9.65 9.04 -14.06
N GLY A 406 10.73 9.05 -13.30
CA GLY A 406 11.32 7.83 -12.81
C GLY A 406 12.56 8.09 -11.97
N ALA A 407 13.10 7.03 -11.42
CA ALA A 407 14.29 7.07 -10.62
C ALA A 407 15.13 5.80 -10.80
N LEU A 408 16.42 5.93 -10.57
CA LEU A 408 17.38 4.84 -10.49
C LEU A 408 18.03 4.86 -9.12
N GLY A 409 18.03 3.73 -8.44
CA GLY A 409 18.58 3.59 -7.11
C GLY A 409 19.55 2.44 -6.98
N TYR A 410 20.46 2.59 -6.04
CA TYR A 410 21.35 1.53 -5.60
C TYR A 410 21.36 1.46 -4.09
N GLN A 411 21.14 0.27 -3.56
CA GLN A 411 21.15 -0.03 -2.14
C GLN A 411 22.35 -0.93 -1.82
N TRP A 412 23.25 -0.42 -1.02
CA TRP A 412 24.32 -1.22 -0.40
C TRP A 412 23.78 -1.87 0.87
N VAL A 413 23.97 -3.18 0.95
CA VAL A 413 23.66 -3.97 2.14
C VAL A 413 24.98 -4.24 2.87
N LEU A 414 25.16 -3.62 4.02
CA LEU A 414 26.38 -3.62 4.77
C LEU A 414 26.19 -4.40 6.08
N ASP A 415 27.28 -4.85 6.68
CA ASP A 415 27.32 -5.53 7.98
C ASP A 415 26.28 -6.67 8.10
N GLY A 416 26.22 -7.54 7.06
CA GLY A 416 25.29 -8.67 7.05
C GLY A 416 23.80 -8.29 7.05
N GLY A 417 23.45 -7.06 6.62
CA GLY A 417 22.08 -6.55 6.57
C GLY A 417 21.66 -5.72 7.79
N GLU A 418 22.58 -5.46 8.72
CA GLU A 418 22.29 -4.57 9.85
C GLU A 418 22.34 -3.09 9.46
N GLN A 419 23.08 -2.76 8.38
CA GLN A 419 23.14 -1.42 7.81
C GLN A 419 22.74 -1.42 6.34
N ASN A 420 21.99 -0.41 5.92
CA ASN A 420 21.62 -0.16 4.54
C ASN A 420 21.94 1.28 4.16
N PHE A 421 22.54 1.47 2.99
CA PHE A 421 22.73 2.79 2.42
C PHE A 421 22.15 2.82 1.01
N ILE A 422 21.27 3.76 0.74
CA ILE A 422 20.58 3.91 -0.55
C ILE A 422 20.93 5.26 -1.13
N VAL A 423 21.25 5.29 -2.41
CA VAL A 423 21.32 6.50 -3.21
C VAL A 423 20.36 6.35 -4.38
N GLU A 424 19.54 7.35 -4.61
CA GLU A 424 18.57 7.39 -5.70
C GLU A 424 18.67 8.72 -6.43
N VAL A 425 18.66 8.68 -7.76
CA VAL A 425 18.60 9.84 -8.62
C VAL A 425 17.39 9.70 -9.54
N GLY A 426 16.63 10.75 -9.70
CA GLY A 426 15.40 10.71 -10.49
C GLY A 426 14.96 12.05 -10.98
N GLY A 427 13.90 12.04 -11.75
CA GLY A 427 13.29 13.25 -12.27
C GLY A 427 11.83 13.04 -12.62
N ARG A 428 11.14 14.15 -12.76
CA ARG A 428 9.74 14.25 -13.14
C ARG A 428 9.56 15.43 -14.07
N THR A 429 8.73 15.25 -15.09
CA THR A 429 8.34 16.33 -15.98
C THR A 429 6.84 16.29 -16.25
N PRO A 430 6.13 17.42 -16.25
CA PRO A 430 4.75 17.48 -16.67
C PRO A 430 4.64 17.14 -18.16
N THR A 431 3.54 16.50 -18.55
CA THR A 431 3.19 16.28 -19.96
C THR A 431 2.31 17.40 -20.49
N GLU A 432 1.65 18.12 -19.58
CA GLU A 432 0.76 19.25 -19.86
C GLU A 432 0.87 20.28 -18.74
N GLY A 433 0.53 21.54 -19.05
CA GLY A 433 0.59 22.67 -18.11
C GLY A 433 1.96 23.34 -18.03
N ASP A 434 2.08 24.31 -17.12
CA ASP A 434 3.25 25.17 -16.95
C ASP A 434 4.11 24.77 -15.72
N ASP A 435 3.82 23.64 -15.08
CA ASP A 435 4.62 23.15 -13.96
C ASP A 435 6.06 22.86 -14.41
N PRO A 436 7.08 23.24 -13.64
CA PRO A 436 8.45 23.03 -14.04
C PRO A 436 8.83 21.54 -13.95
N ALA A 437 9.65 21.10 -14.89
CA ALA A 437 10.36 19.83 -14.76
C ALA A 437 11.28 19.87 -13.54
N SER A 438 11.48 18.73 -12.90
CA SER A 438 12.31 18.63 -11.70
C SER A 438 13.19 17.40 -11.69
N GLY A 439 14.41 17.56 -11.15
CA GLY A 439 15.34 16.49 -10.89
C GLY A 439 15.69 16.45 -9.40
N ALA A 440 16.00 15.27 -8.87
CA ALA A 440 16.40 15.14 -7.48
C ALA A 440 17.43 14.03 -7.30
N ILE A 441 18.22 14.18 -6.24
CA ILE A 441 19.05 13.14 -5.68
C ILE A 441 18.62 12.94 -4.23
N GLY A 442 18.46 11.69 -3.81
CA GLY A 442 18.10 11.30 -2.45
C GLY A 442 19.05 10.26 -1.89
N VAL A 443 19.23 10.30 -0.59
CA VAL A 443 20.01 9.34 0.17
C VAL A 443 19.20 8.85 1.36
N ARG A 444 19.36 7.57 1.70
CA ARG A 444 18.82 6.98 2.92
C ARG A 444 19.88 6.11 3.56
N PHE A 445 20.10 6.32 4.81
CA PHE A 445 20.90 5.44 5.67
C PHE A 445 20.00 4.84 6.74
N GLN A 446 20.13 3.55 6.95
CA GLN A 446 19.41 2.82 8.00
C GLN A 446 20.42 1.95 8.75
N GLU A 447 20.32 1.97 10.08
CA GLU A 447 21.15 1.13 10.95
C GLU A 447 20.30 0.53 12.06
N LYS A 448 20.45 -0.75 12.27
CA LYS A 448 19.84 -1.49 13.35
C LYS A 448 20.72 -1.39 14.59
N LEU A 449 20.37 -0.51 15.52
CA LEU A 449 21.09 -0.31 16.78
C LEU A 449 20.88 -1.46 17.78
N SER A 450 19.74 -2.12 17.69
CA SER A 450 19.39 -3.29 18.48
C SER A 450 18.28 -4.08 17.80
N ARG A 451 17.86 -5.20 18.38
CA ARG A 451 16.72 -5.99 17.87
C ARG A 451 15.42 -5.19 17.77
N ARG A 452 15.27 -4.14 18.56
CA ARG A 452 14.06 -3.32 18.66
C ARG A 452 14.23 -1.92 18.12
N VAL A 453 15.43 -1.42 17.99
CA VAL A 453 15.70 -0.02 17.66
C VAL A 453 16.47 0.07 16.36
N MET A 454 15.95 0.90 15.46
CA MET A 454 16.58 1.28 14.20
C MET A 454 16.64 2.81 14.11
N ILE A 455 17.76 3.33 13.63
CA ILE A 455 17.88 4.71 13.19
C ILE A 455 17.77 4.77 11.68
N GLN A 456 17.09 5.81 11.17
CA GLN A 456 17.02 6.11 9.75
C GLN A 456 17.33 7.58 9.54
N CYS A 457 18.21 7.85 8.58
CA CYS A 457 18.52 9.21 8.13
C CYS A 457 18.19 9.31 6.64
N ASP A 458 17.35 10.25 6.25
CA ASP A 458 17.02 10.59 4.88
C ASP A 458 17.51 11.98 4.55
N GLY A 459 17.96 12.17 3.31
CA GLY A 459 18.29 13.50 2.80
C GLY A 459 17.99 13.57 1.32
N TYR A 460 17.55 14.73 0.83
CA TYR A 460 17.41 14.99 -0.59
C TYR A 460 17.71 16.43 -0.96
N THR A 461 18.11 16.59 -2.20
CA THR A 461 18.12 17.87 -2.90
C THR A 461 17.32 17.73 -4.18
N LYS A 462 16.33 18.60 -4.39
CA LYS A 462 15.53 18.73 -5.60
C LYS A 462 15.87 20.06 -6.28
N MET A 463 15.96 20.04 -7.60
CA MET A 463 16.14 21.21 -8.44
C MET A 463 15.01 21.26 -9.46
N ASP A 464 14.31 22.39 -9.52
CA ASP A 464 13.28 22.65 -10.54
C ASP A 464 13.88 23.37 -11.76
N GLU A 465 13.24 23.24 -12.89
CA GLU A 465 13.56 24.03 -14.09
C GLU A 465 13.44 25.53 -13.73
N GLY A 466 14.50 26.29 -13.96
CA GLY A 466 14.60 27.67 -13.47
C GLY A 466 15.52 27.84 -12.24
N GLY A 467 16.05 26.74 -11.69
CA GLY A 467 17.13 26.77 -10.70
C GLY A 467 16.68 26.87 -9.25
N ALA A 468 15.38 26.80 -8.97
CA ALA A 468 14.89 26.74 -7.60
C ALA A 468 15.25 25.39 -6.94
N THR A 469 15.85 25.41 -5.75
CA THR A 469 16.31 24.20 -5.03
C THR A 469 15.55 24.01 -3.73
N ASN A 470 15.02 22.81 -3.53
CA ASN A 470 14.39 22.36 -2.29
C ASN A 470 15.26 21.29 -1.63
N ASN A 471 15.50 21.41 -0.32
CA ASN A 471 16.28 20.45 0.43
C ASN A 471 15.46 19.89 1.59
N GLY A 472 15.68 18.63 1.91
CA GLY A 472 15.07 17.99 3.06
C GLY A 472 16.05 17.05 3.75
N ILE A 473 16.05 17.09 5.08
CA ILE A 473 16.78 16.14 5.92
C ILE A 473 15.84 15.62 6.99
N ARG A 474 15.89 14.32 7.24
CA ARG A 474 15.13 13.68 8.31
C ARG A 474 16.01 12.70 9.05
N THR A 475 15.91 12.70 10.37
CA THR A 475 16.47 11.66 11.24
C THR A 475 15.37 11.10 12.10
N GLU A 476 15.22 9.79 12.09
CA GLU A 476 14.12 9.08 12.73
C GLU A 476 14.64 7.90 13.54
N PHE A 477 14.10 7.70 14.72
CA PHE A 477 14.22 6.49 15.52
C PHE A 477 12.92 5.69 15.39
N LEU A 478 13.06 4.42 15.05
CA LEU A 478 11.98 3.44 15.04
C LEU A 478 12.23 2.41 16.13
N VAL A 479 11.28 2.30 17.06
CA VAL A 479 11.32 1.32 18.14
C VAL A 479 10.19 0.33 17.96
N ARG A 480 10.50 -0.97 17.86
CA ARG A 480 9.53 -2.07 17.76
C ARG A 480 9.37 -2.77 19.11
N PHE A 481 8.14 -3.07 19.48
CA PHE A 481 7.82 -3.77 20.72
C PHE A 481 6.67 -4.73 20.57
#